data_0686f3e3c1d1c9becea4756d80adbb5a
#
_entry.id   0686f3e3c1d1c9becea4756d80adbb5a
#
_cell.length_a   1.000
_cell.length_b   1.000
_cell.length_c   1.000
_cell.angle_alpha   90.00
_cell.angle_beta   90.00
_cell.angle_gamma   90.00
#
_symmetry.space_group_name_H-M   'P 1'
#
loop_
_entity.id
_entity.type
_entity.pdbx_description
1 polymer ?
#
loop_
_entity_poly.entity_id
_entity_poly.type
_entity_poly.pdbx_seq_one_letter_code
_entity_poly.pdbx_strand_id
1 'polypeptide(L)'
;MHRIAERPSDPNLRRLSSTALTTMEHILGLGSLACQESALHGLGHWQRQHASEVARIIDAFVLSTDLDPRLLVYANAARCGCVL
;
A
#
# COMPACT_ATOMS: atom_id res chain seq x y z
N MET A 1 -24.56 9.01 13.72
CA MET A 1 -23.74 8.82 13.15
C MET A 1 -23.71 7.90 12.28
N HIS A 2 -23.37 7.88 11.42
CA HIS A 2 -23.40 7.00 10.59
C HIS A 2 -22.24 6.60 10.20
N ARG A 3 -22.03 5.58 9.93
CA ARG A 3 -20.96 4.87 9.65
C ARG A 3 -20.93 4.49 8.27
N ILE A 4 -21.17 5.37 7.36
CA ILE A 4 -21.18 5.10 5.93
C ILE A 4 -19.83 4.64 5.45
N ALA A 5 -18.79 5.24 5.99
CA ALA A 5 -17.46 4.90 5.58
C ALA A 5 -17.08 3.46 5.92
N GLU A 6 -17.84 2.83 6.77
CA GLU A 6 -17.57 1.47 7.17
C GLU A 6 -18.29 0.43 6.36
N ARG A 7 -19.02 0.84 5.35
CA ARG A 7 -19.74 -0.11 4.54
C ARG A 7 -18.83 -0.72 3.49
N PRO A 8 -18.41 -1.95 3.68
CA PRO A 8 -17.50 -2.57 2.73
C PRO A 8 -18.15 -2.85 1.38
N SER A 9 -19.47 -2.84 1.34
CA SER A 9 -20.18 -3.09 0.10
C SER A 9 -20.45 -1.86 -0.73
N ASP A 10 -20.03 -0.68 -0.26
CA ASP A 10 -20.23 0.55 -1.02
C ASP A 10 -19.32 0.52 -2.25
N PRO A 11 -19.89 0.49 -3.46
CA PRO A 11 -19.05 0.40 -4.67
C PRO A 11 -18.15 1.61 -4.89
N ASN A 12 -18.55 2.77 -4.41
CA ASN A 12 -17.71 3.96 -4.54
C ASN A 12 -16.47 3.86 -3.66
N LEU A 13 -16.62 3.37 -2.45
CA LEU A 13 -15.49 3.17 -1.55
C LEU A 13 -14.54 2.11 -2.07
N ARG A 14 -15.08 1.02 -2.62
CA ARG A 14 -14.23 0.00 -3.24
C ARG A 14 -13.45 0.55 -4.39
N ARG A 15 -14.09 1.37 -5.21
CA ARG A 15 -13.43 1.95 -6.37
C ARG A 15 -12.30 2.89 -5.94
N LEU A 16 -12.54 3.72 -4.92
CA LEU A 16 -11.52 4.62 -4.40
C LEU A 16 -10.35 3.85 -3.81
N SER A 17 -10.62 2.80 -3.05
CA SER A 17 -9.57 1.97 -2.46
C SER A 17 -8.74 1.30 -3.54
N SER A 18 -9.40 0.73 -4.54
CA SER A 18 -8.72 0.04 -5.62
C SER A 18 -7.84 1.02 -6.40
N THR A 19 -8.33 2.21 -6.67
CA THR A 19 -7.57 3.23 -7.38
C THR A 19 -6.36 3.67 -6.55
N ALA A 20 -6.54 3.87 -5.25
CA ALA A 20 -5.44 4.27 -4.38
C ALA A 20 -4.34 3.21 -4.36
N LEU A 21 -4.72 1.94 -4.23
CA LEU A 21 -3.75 0.85 -4.19
C LEU A 21 -3.02 0.71 -5.52
N THR A 22 -3.75 0.82 -6.63
CA THR A 22 -3.14 0.76 -7.96
C THR A 22 -2.17 1.91 -8.17
N THR A 23 -2.52 3.09 -7.70
CA THR A 23 -1.64 4.25 -7.82
C THR A 23 -0.36 4.04 -7.02
N MET A 24 -0.47 3.52 -5.80
CA MET A 24 0.72 3.27 -4.99
C MET A 24 1.60 2.18 -5.60
N GLU A 25 0.98 1.15 -6.18
CA GLU A 25 1.72 0.11 -6.89
C GLU A 25 2.50 0.71 -8.06
N HIS A 26 1.86 1.60 -8.81
CA HIS A 26 2.51 2.27 -9.94
C HIS A 26 3.69 3.13 -9.46
N ILE A 27 3.50 3.87 -8.37
CA ILE A 27 4.54 4.73 -7.82
C ILE A 27 5.76 3.92 -7.39
N LEU A 28 5.54 2.72 -6.86
CA LEU A 28 6.66 1.84 -6.50
C LEU A 28 7.56 1.53 -7.68
N GLY A 29 6.99 1.51 -8.88
CA GLY A 29 7.74 1.22 -10.09
C GLY A 29 8.52 2.39 -10.68
N LEU A 30 8.42 3.58 -10.10
CA LEU A 30 9.04 4.76 -10.68
C LEU A 30 10.53 4.90 -10.42
N GLY A 31 11.08 4.14 -9.50
CA GLY A 31 12.51 4.15 -9.25
C GLY A 31 13.02 5.30 -8.39
N SER A 32 12.14 6.16 -7.90
CA SER A 32 12.52 7.25 -6.99
C SER A 32 12.40 6.76 -5.54
N LEU A 33 13.48 6.85 -4.80
CA LEU A 33 13.50 6.40 -3.40
C LEU A 33 12.43 7.12 -2.57
N ALA A 34 12.33 8.43 -2.71
CA ALA A 34 11.35 9.20 -1.95
C ALA A 34 9.92 8.81 -2.31
N CYS A 35 9.65 8.59 -3.59
CA CYS A 35 8.33 8.18 -4.04
C CYS A 35 8.00 6.77 -3.53
N GLN A 36 8.99 5.89 -3.55
CA GLN A 36 8.80 4.53 -3.07
C GLN A 36 8.53 4.49 -1.58
N GLU A 37 9.23 5.31 -0.79
CA GLU A 37 8.96 5.43 0.63
C GLU A 37 7.55 5.93 0.89
N SER A 38 7.13 6.95 0.15
CA SER A 38 5.79 7.49 0.29
C SER A 38 4.72 6.47 -0.05
N ALA A 39 4.94 5.70 -1.11
CA ALA A 39 3.98 4.68 -1.53
C ALA A 39 3.87 3.56 -0.49
N LEU A 40 5.00 3.12 0.06
CA LEU A 40 5.00 2.10 1.11
C LEU A 40 4.28 2.60 2.37
N HIS A 41 4.51 3.86 2.72
CA HIS A 41 3.82 4.46 3.85
C HIS A 41 2.31 4.44 3.63
N GLY A 42 1.88 4.85 2.44
CA GLY A 42 0.46 4.83 2.09
C GLY A 42 -0.12 3.43 2.11
N LEU A 43 0.61 2.45 1.56
CA LEU A 43 0.16 1.07 1.59
C LEU A 43 -0.01 0.57 3.02
N GLY A 44 0.88 0.96 3.92
CA GLY A 44 0.78 0.58 5.31
C GLY A 44 -0.50 1.11 5.97
N HIS A 45 -0.95 2.29 5.57
CA HIS A 45 -2.20 2.83 6.08
C HIS A 45 -3.43 2.06 5.56
N TRP A 46 -3.32 1.46 4.38
CA TRP A 46 -4.41 0.66 3.81
C TRP A 46 -4.40 -0.78 4.28
N GLN A 47 -3.32 -1.21 4.94
CA GLN A 47 -3.11 -2.61 5.26
C GLN A 47 -4.24 -3.23 6.07
N ARG A 48 -4.79 -2.48 7.02
CA ARG A 48 -5.85 -3.01 7.89
C ARG A 48 -7.08 -3.43 7.11
N GLN A 49 -7.43 -2.65 6.07
CA GLN A 49 -8.64 -2.89 5.29
C GLN A 49 -8.40 -3.78 4.09
N HIS A 50 -7.18 -3.83 3.60
CA HIS A 50 -6.83 -4.52 2.36
C HIS A 50 -5.55 -5.33 2.51
N ALA A 51 -5.46 -6.11 3.59
CA ALA A 51 -4.23 -6.81 3.94
C ALA A 51 -3.69 -7.69 2.81
N SER A 52 -4.55 -8.46 2.16
CA SER A 52 -4.10 -9.36 1.10
C SER A 52 -3.56 -8.61 -0.10
N GLU A 53 -4.25 -7.54 -0.49
CA GLU A 53 -3.85 -6.75 -1.63
C GLU A 53 -2.54 -6.01 -1.36
N VAL A 54 -2.43 -5.42 -0.17
CA VAL A 54 -1.22 -4.72 0.23
C VAL A 54 -0.04 -5.68 0.28
N ALA A 55 -0.22 -6.86 0.85
CA ALA A 55 0.84 -7.86 0.91
C ALA A 55 1.26 -8.29 -0.49
N ARG A 56 0.30 -8.50 -1.40
CA ARG A 56 0.60 -8.86 -2.77
C ARG A 56 1.47 -7.81 -3.45
N ILE A 57 1.08 -6.55 -3.30
CA ILE A 57 1.79 -5.44 -3.93
C ILE A 57 3.21 -5.34 -3.39
N ILE A 58 3.36 -5.41 -2.07
CA ILE A 58 4.66 -5.26 -1.43
C ILE A 58 5.56 -6.45 -1.77
N ASP A 59 5.01 -7.66 -1.73
CA ASP A 59 5.81 -8.85 -2.04
C ASP A 59 6.30 -8.81 -3.48
N ALA A 60 5.45 -8.41 -4.42
CA ALA A 60 5.86 -8.28 -5.82
C ALA A 60 6.95 -7.22 -5.97
N PHE A 61 6.82 -6.11 -5.26
CA PHE A 61 7.83 -5.05 -5.32
C PHE A 61 9.18 -5.54 -4.80
N VAL A 62 9.18 -6.21 -3.65
CA VAL A 62 10.42 -6.72 -3.05
C VAL A 62 11.10 -7.75 -3.94
N LEU A 63 10.31 -8.62 -4.59
CA LEU A 63 10.87 -9.68 -5.42
C LEU A 63 11.36 -9.20 -6.77
N SER A 64 10.74 -8.15 -7.32
CA SER A 64 11.04 -7.73 -8.69
C SER A 64 12.03 -6.59 -8.79
N THR A 65 12.44 -6.01 -7.67
CA THR A 65 13.25 -4.81 -7.64
C THR A 65 14.57 -5.06 -6.93
N ASP A 66 15.64 -4.43 -7.42
CA ASP A 66 16.90 -4.41 -6.70
C ASP A 66 16.75 -3.40 -5.58
N LEU A 67 16.29 -3.88 -4.44
CA LEU A 67 15.75 -3.05 -3.39
C LEU A 67 16.86 -2.41 -2.54
N ASP A 68 16.76 -1.10 -2.36
CA ASP A 68 17.60 -0.40 -1.40
C ASP A 68 17.29 -0.98 0.00
N PRO A 69 18.33 -1.34 0.79
CA PRO A 69 18.09 -1.90 2.12
C PRO A 69 17.21 -1.04 3.02
N ARG A 70 17.23 0.28 2.83
CA ARG A 70 16.39 1.18 3.61
C ARG A 70 14.91 0.95 3.32
N LEU A 71 14.59 0.61 2.08
CA LEU A 71 13.20 0.34 1.71
C LEU A 71 12.71 -0.99 2.25
N LEU A 72 13.60 -1.92 2.50
CA LEU A 72 13.19 -3.22 3.06
C LEU A 72 12.55 -3.04 4.42
N VAL A 73 13.09 -2.16 5.25
CA VAL A 73 12.51 -1.86 6.56
C VAL A 73 11.10 -1.27 6.38
N TYR A 74 10.97 -0.31 5.46
CA TYR A 74 9.66 0.27 5.16
C TYR A 74 8.69 -0.75 4.62
N ALA A 75 9.16 -1.63 3.73
CA ALA A 75 8.29 -2.64 3.13
C ALA A 75 7.77 -3.60 4.20
N ASN A 76 8.62 -4.04 5.09
CA ASN A 76 8.20 -4.93 6.17
C ASN A 76 7.22 -4.25 7.11
N ALA A 77 7.47 -2.99 7.44
CA ALA A 77 6.55 -2.24 8.30
C ALA A 77 5.20 -2.05 7.63
N ALA A 78 5.20 -1.72 6.34
CA ALA A 78 3.96 -1.51 5.60
C ALA A 78 3.15 -2.79 5.50
N ARG A 79 3.85 -3.92 5.29
CA ARG A 79 3.18 -5.21 5.12
C ARG A 79 2.40 -5.61 6.36
N CYS A 80 2.85 -5.21 7.53
CA CYS A 80 2.12 -5.50 8.77
C CYS A 80 1.31 -4.29 9.28
N GLY A 81 1.27 -3.22 8.53
CA GLY A 81 0.50 -2.04 8.94
C GLY A 81 1.15 -1.23 10.06
N CYS A 82 2.45 -1.38 10.26
CA CYS A 82 3.16 -0.75 11.36
C CYS A 82 3.77 0.59 10.97
N VAL A 83 3.11 1.33 10.10
CA VAL A 83 3.57 2.66 9.70
C VAL A 83 2.88 3.72 10.53
N LEU A 84 3.53 4.87 10.68
CA LEU A 84 2.98 5.99 11.45
C LEU A 84 2.17 6.98 10.57
#